data_b95f0df37f76ca05561f0a6fec0e8e56
#
_entry.id   b95f0df37f76ca05561f0a6fec0e8e56
#
_cell.length_a   1.000
_cell.length_b   1.000
_cell.length_c   1.000
_cell.angle_alpha   90.00
_cell.angle_beta   90.00
_cell.angle_gamma   90.00
#
_symmetry.space_group_name_H-M   'P 1'
#
loop_
_entity.id
_entity.type
_entity.pdbx_description
1 polymer ?
#
loop_
_entity_poly.entity_id
_entity_poly.type
_entity_poly.pdbx_seq_one_letter_code
_entity_poly.pdbx_strand_id
1 'polypeptide(L)'
;MAEAEKKNPRPKRKAYVSNADLLAELVKWRDSNKDVSKRIPSEYLGKMILDIATHYMGHPDYVRYSREIKEDIISISCTRILNSLPKYNFNFSNPFAYFTQICWSCAMTYLKEHYQDLNFKRKLVRENLERAMEEIPTINIDKSYMNFLKTMVGSDQITEEDEKFLRRQKDSIIAEIRTSREDGSAD
;
A
#
# COMPACT_ATOMS: atom_id res chain seq x y z
N MET A 1 25.85 41.94 -10.29
CA MET A 1 24.69 41.83 -9.38
C MET A 1 23.69 40.91 -10.06
N ALA A 2 23.56 39.70 -9.57
CA ALA A 2 22.63 38.72 -10.13
C ALA A 2 21.31 38.79 -9.33
N GLU A 3 20.24 39.19 -9.99
CA GLU A 3 18.89 39.18 -9.40
C GLU A 3 18.46 37.74 -9.18
N ALA A 4 18.16 37.41 -7.92
CA ALA A 4 17.62 36.12 -7.54
C ALA A 4 16.15 36.04 -8.01
N GLU A 5 15.88 35.21 -9.01
CA GLU A 5 14.51 34.86 -9.43
C GLU A 5 13.71 34.32 -8.25
N LYS A 6 12.70 35.07 -7.80
CA LYS A 6 11.69 34.62 -6.83
C LYS A 6 10.87 33.51 -7.45
N LYS A 7 11.15 32.26 -7.08
CA LYS A 7 10.29 31.11 -7.42
C LYS A 7 8.88 31.35 -6.92
N ASN A 8 7.95 31.50 -7.85
CA ASN A 8 6.52 31.66 -7.58
C ASN A 8 6.00 30.43 -6.79
N PRO A 9 5.39 30.59 -5.61
CA PRO A 9 4.92 29.47 -4.82
C PRO A 9 3.82 28.72 -5.60
N ARG A 10 4.01 27.42 -5.80
CA ARG A 10 3.02 26.56 -6.46
C ARG A 10 1.68 26.66 -5.70
N PRO A 11 0.55 26.82 -6.40
CA PRO A 11 -0.75 26.88 -5.74
C PRO A 11 -0.97 25.62 -4.88
N LYS A 12 -1.28 25.82 -3.61
CA LYS A 12 -1.57 24.72 -2.68
C LYS A 12 -2.80 23.96 -3.23
N ARG A 13 -2.64 22.71 -3.63
CA ARG A 13 -3.76 21.85 -4.02
C ARG A 13 -4.71 21.76 -2.83
N LYS A 14 -6.02 21.95 -3.06
CA LYS A 14 -7.03 21.72 -2.02
C LYS A 14 -6.88 20.28 -1.55
N ALA A 15 -6.74 20.09 -0.23
CA ALA A 15 -6.72 18.76 0.35
C ALA A 15 -8.06 18.08 0.03
N TYR A 16 -8.01 16.85 -0.49
CA TYR A 16 -9.22 16.07 -0.83
C TYR A 16 -9.97 15.60 0.42
N VAL A 17 -9.27 15.45 1.56
CA VAL A 17 -9.83 15.24 2.89
C VAL A 17 -9.19 16.22 3.85
N SER A 18 -10.02 16.98 4.59
CA SER A 18 -9.56 17.87 5.65
C SER A 18 -9.31 17.06 6.92
N ASN A 19 -8.14 17.26 7.54
CA ASN A 19 -7.83 16.61 8.81
C ASN A 19 -8.78 17.03 9.94
N ALA A 20 -9.24 18.29 9.93
CA ALA A 20 -10.19 18.81 10.90
C ALA A 20 -11.58 18.14 10.75
N ASP A 21 -12.07 18.01 9.52
CA ASP A 21 -13.36 17.37 9.24
C ASP A 21 -13.31 15.88 9.58
N LEU A 22 -12.20 15.21 9.24
CA LEU A 22 -11.98 13.81 9.59
C LEU A 22 -11.99 13.58 11.10
N LEU A 23 -11.31 14.44 11.86
CA LEU A 23 -11.31 14.38 13.32
C LEU A 23 -12.72 14.63 13.90
N ALA A 24 -13.43 15.62 13.36
CA ALA A 24 -14.80 15.93 13.79
C ALA A 24 -15.75 14.74 13.56
N GLU A 25 -15.66 14.07 12.42
CA GLU A 25 -16.47 12.87 12.14
C GLU A 25 -16.08 11.68 13.02
N LEU A 26 -14.80 11.51 13.34
CA LEU A 26 -14.36 10.48 14.29
C LEU A 26 -14.91 10.74 15.71
N VAL A 27 -14.95 11.99 16.16
CA VAL A 27 -15.55 12.36 17.44
C VAL A 27 -17.05 12.07 17.43
N LYS A 28 -17.78 12.45 16.39
CA LYS A 28 -19.21 12.11 16.22
C LYS A 28 -19.44 10.60 16.26
N TRP A 29 -18.61 9.82 15.54
CA TRP A 29 -18.68 8.38 15.57
C TRP A 29 -18.44 7.81 16.96
N ARG A 30 -17.43 8.32 17.71
CA ARG A 30 -17.14 7.91 19.08
C ARG A 30 -18.35 8.16 19.99
N ASP A 31 -18.98 9.31 19.84
CA ASP A 31 -20.06 9.77 20.73
C ASP A 31 -21.45 9.25 20.30
N SER A 32 -21.55 8.59 19.13
CA SER A 32 -22.82 8.09 18.58
C SER A 32 -23.47 7.00 19.44
N ASN A 33 -22.69 6.16 20.14
CA ASN A 33 -23.19 5.14 21.05
C ASN A 33 -22.15 4.85 22.14
N LYS A 34 -22.62 4.58 23.36
CA LYS A 34 -21.75 4.17 24.48
C LYS A 34 -21.13 2.79 24.21
N ASP A 35 -21.89 1.89 23.58
CA ASP A 35 -21.42 0.56 23.18
C ASP A 35 -20.67 0.65 21.86
N VAL A 36 -19.36 0.34 21.89
CA VAL A 36 -18.46 0.42 20.74
C VAL A 36 -18.93 -0.49 19.60
N SER A 37 -19.48 -1.65 19.92
CA SER A 37 -19.96 -2.62 18.93
C SER A 37 -21.17 -2.16 18.12
N LYS A 38 -21.90 -1.14 18.64
CA LYS A 38 -23.09 -0.56 18.00
C LYS A 38 -22.81 0.75 17.27
N ARG A 39 -21.55 1.21 17.25
CA ARG A 39 -21.15 2.43 16.53
C ARG A 39 -21.05 2.15 15.04
N ILE A 40 -21.91 2.81 14.29
CA ILE A 40 -21.91 2.72 12.83
C ILE A 40 -21.23 3.98 12.28
N PRO A 41 -20.20 3.83 11.42
CA PRO A 41 -19.59 4.98 10.74
C PRO A 41 -20.63 5.70 9.87
N SER A 42 -20.58 7.04 9.84
CA SER A 42 -21.40 7.82 8.92
C SER A 42 -20.97 7.55 7.47
N GLU A 43 -21.88 7.72 6.52
CA GLU A 43 -21.56 7.62 5.10
C GLU A 43 -20.43 8.60 4.73
N TYR A 44 -20.43 9.78 5.30
CA TYR A 44 -19.39 10.79 5.06
C TYR A 44 -18.02 10.34 5.59
N LEU A 45 -17.95 9.74 6.78
CA LEU A 45 -16.71 9.15 7.31
C LEU A 45 -16.23 7.98 6.42
N GLY A 46 -17.15 7.13 5.97
CA GLY A 46 -16.83 6.04 5.04
C GLY A 46 -16.25 6.54 3.73
N LYS A 47 -16.84 7.61 3.17
CA LYS A 47 -16.33 8.25 1.95
C LYS A 47 -14.93 8.83 2.15
N MET A 48 -14.67 9.54 3.26
CA MET A 48 -13.34 10.07 3.55
C MET A 48 -12.29 8.96 3.66
N ILE A 49 -12.63 7.84 4.30
CA ILE A 49 -11.74 6.67 4.40
C ILE A 49 -11.42 6.12 3.00
N LEU A 50 -12.45 5.95 2.16
CA LEU A 50 -12.28 5.48 0.78
C LEU A 50 -11.43 6.44 -0.05
N ASP A 51 -11.66 7.75 0.08
CA ASP A 51 -10.88 8.78 -0.62
C ASP A 51 -9.41 8.74 -0.20
N ILE A 52 -9.10 8.55 1.09
CA ILE A 52 -7.73 8.40 1.58
C ILE A 52 -7.06 7.17 0.94
N ALA A 53 -7.71 6.01 0.99
CA ALA A 53 -7.16 4.78 0.44
C ALA A 53 -6.95 4.87 -1.09
N THR A 54 -7.92 5.43 -1.80
CA THR A 54 -7.87 5.61 -3.26
C THR A 54 -6.74 6.57 -3.67
N HIS A 55 -6.62 7.71 -3.00
CA HIS A 55 -5.54 8.65 -3.28
C HIS A 55 -4.17 8.10 -2.93
N TYR A 56 -4.08 7.30 -1.86
CA TYR A 56 -2.85 6.62 -1.49
C TYR A 56 -2.38 5.68 -2.62
N MET A 57 -3.27 4.85 -3.17
CA MET A 57 -2.95 3.96 -4.29
C MET A 57 -2.82 4.67 -5.65
N GLY A 58 -3.21 5.94 -5.73
CA GLY A 58 -2.95 6.84 -6.87
C GLY A 58 -1.55 7.43 -6.91
N HIS A 59 -0.70 7.20 -5.88
CA HIS A 59 0.66 7.70 -5.85
C HIS A 59 1.51 7.13 -7.00
N PRO A 60 2.45 7.89 -7.59
CA PRO A 60 3.32 7.42 -8.67
C PRO A 60 4.03 6.09 -8.41
N ASP A 61 4.38 5.80 -7.17
CA ASP A 61 5.04 4.56 -6.75
C ASP A 61 4.21 3.30 -7.05
N TYR A 62 2.89 3.46 -7.16
CA TYR A 62 1.95 2.36 -7.44
C TYR A 62 1.45 2.33 -8.88
N VAL A 63 1.95 3.19 -9.77
CA VAL A 63 1.49 3.27 -11.19
C VAL A 63 1.67 1.94 -11.92
N ARG A 64 2.74 1.22 -11.63
CA ARG A 64 3.08 -0.07 -12.28
C ARG A 64 2.16 -1.24 -11.92
N TYR A 65 1.41 -1.14 -10.83
CA TYR A 65 0.51 -2.21 -10.40
C TYR A 65 -0.81 -2.17 -11.16
N SER A 66 -1.36 -3.35 -11.45
CA SER A 66 -2.65 -3.47 -12.12
C SER A 66 -3.77 -2.82 -11.30
N ARG A 67 -4.87 -2.50 -11.97
CA ARG A 67 -6.05 -1.94 -11.33
C ARG A 67 -6.60 -2.88 -10.26
N GLU A 68 -6.64 -4.18 -10.53
CA GLU A 68 -7.13 -5.20 -9.63
C GLU A 68 -6.36 -5.22 -8.31
N ILE A 69 -5.01 -5.25 -8.37
CA ILE A 69 -4.14 -5.18 -7.19
C ILE A 69 -4.43 -3.91 -6.36
N LYS A 70 -4.62 -2.78 -7.03
CA LYS A 70 -4.94 -1.52 -6.34
C LYS A 70 -6.30 -1.56 -5.65
N GLU A 71 -7.32 -2.09 -6.31
CA GLU A 71 -8.68 -2.25 -5.77
C GLU A 71 -8.70 -3.18 -4.57
N ASP A 72 -7.94 -4.28 -4.61
CA ASP A 72 -7.77 -5.18 -3.48
C ASP A 72 -7.13 -4.48 -2.28
N ILE A 73 -6.03 -3.77 -2.50
CA ILE A 73 -5.34 -3.02 -1.44
C ILE A 73 -6.24 -1.94 -0.85
N ILE A 74 -7.01 -1.22 -1.67
CA ILE A 74 -7.99 -0.21 -1.22
C ILE A 74 -9.04 -0.86 -0.33
N SER A 75 -9.61 -1.99 -0.74
CA SER A 75 -10.63 -2.72 0.00
C SER A 75 -10.11 -3.19 1.37
N ILE A 76 -8.92 -3.81 1.38
CA ILE A 76 -8.27 -4.27 2.61
C ILE A 76 -7.94 -3.08 3.52
N SER A 77 -7.48 -1.96 2.97
CA SER A 77 -7.17 -0.75 3.72
C SER A 77 -8.41 -0.17 4.39
N CYS A 78 -9.51 -0.03 3.65
CA CYS A 78 -10.78 0.45 4.19
C CYS A 78 -11.27 -0.44 5.34
N THR A 79 -11.27 -1.75 5.15
CA THR A 79 -11.66 -2.73 6.17
C THR A 79 -10.79 -2.60 7.42
N ARG A 80 -9.46 -2.50 7.25
CA ARG A 80 -8.51 -2.39 8.36
C ARG A 80 -8.66 -1.06 9.10
N ILE A 81 -8.89 0.05 8.39
CA ILE A 81 -9.15 1.36 9.00
C ILE A 81 -10.44 1.28 9.84
N LEU A 82 -11.54 0.77 9.29
CA LEU A 82 -12.80 0.62 10.02
C LEU A 82 -12.64 -0.21 11.29
N ASN A 83 -11.92 -1.33 11.22
CA ASN A 83 -11.61 -2.18 12.37
C ASN A 83 -10.67 -1.51 13.39
N SER A 84 -9.92 -0.49 12.98
CA SER A 84 -9.01 0.24 13.85
C SER A 84 -9.65 1.45 14.55
N LEU A 85 -10.83 1.90 14.10
CA LEU A 85 -11.52 3.06 14.68
C LEU A 85 -11.67 2.98 16.21
N PRO A 86 -12.07 1.82 16.80
CA PRO A 86 -12.19 1.70 18.25
C PRO A 86 -10.88 1.90 19.01
N LYS A 87 -9.75 1.69 18.35
CA LYS A 87 -8.41 1.78 18.94
C LYS A 87 -7.74 3.13 18.71
N TYR A 88 -8.39 4.03 17.95
CA TYR A 88 -7.84 5.35 17.67
C TYR A 88 -7.70 6.17 18.96
N ASN A 89 -6.50 6.68 19.19
CA ASN A 89 -6.24 7.54 20.34
C ASN A 89 -6.54 9.00 19.97
N PHE A 90 -7.61 9.55 20.56
CA PHE A 90 -8.09 10.92 20.30
C PHE A 90 -7.17 12.02 20.86
N ASN A 91 -6.10 11.67 21.56
CA ASN A 91 -5.07 12.64 21.94
C ASN A 91 -4.20 13.04 20.72
N PHE A 92 -4.20 12.24 19.65
CA PHE A 92 -3.54 12.60 18.40
C PHE A 92 -4.45 13.47 17.54
N SER A 93 -3.93 14.63 17.14
CA SER A 93 -4.65 15.60 16.30
C SER A 93 -4.63 15.29 14.80
N ASN A 94 -3.91 14.24 14.38
CA ASN A 94 -3.73 13.93 12.96
C ASN A 94 -4.22 12.50 12.58
N PRO A 95 -5.55 12.29 12.47
CA PRO A 95 -6.11 11.03 12.03
C PRO A 95 -5.77 10.69 10.57
N PHE A 96 -5.55 11.69 9.73
CA PHE A 96 -5.17 11.50 8.33
C PHE A 96 -3.84 10.72 8.21
N ALA A 97 -2.82 11.13 8.96
CA ALA A 97 -1.54 10.43 8.98
C ALA A 97 -1.67 8.98 9.49
N TYR A 98 -2.49 8.78 10.53
CA TYR A 98 -2.75 7.45 11.07
C TYR A 98 -3.40 6.52 10.02
N PHE A 99 -4.41 7.00 9.28
CA PHE A 99 -5.06 6.20 8.23
C PHE A 99 -4.14 5.96 7.04
N THR A 100 -3.35 6.95 6.64
CA THR A 100 -2.35 6.79 5.58
C THR A 100 -1.32 5.72 5.95
N GLN A 101 -0.91 5.65 7.21
CA GLN A 101 0.00 4.61 7.70
C GLN A 101 -0.62 3.21 7.64
N ILE A 102 -1.92 3.10 7.92
CA ILE A 102 -2.63 1.82 7.74
C ILE A 102 -2.65 1.41 6.27
N CYS A 103 -2.97 2.34 5.36
CA CYS A 103 -2.94 2.08 3.91
C CYS A 103 -1.56 1.58 3.47
N TRP A 104 -0.49 2.24 3.92
CA TRP A 104 0.87 1.81 3.65
C TRP A 104 1.13 0.38 4.13
N SER A 105 0.80 0.09 5.39
CA SER A 105 0.98 -1.25 5.97
C SER A 105 0.24 -2.33 5.19
N CYS A 106 -1.02 -2.02 4.76
CA CYS A 106 -1.81 -2.92 3.93
C CYS A 106 -1.15 -3.17 2.57
N ALA A 107 -0.70 -2.10 1.90
CA ALA A 107 -0.04 -2.20 0.60
C ALA A 107 1.24 -3.05 0.70
N MET A 108 2.09 -2.80 1.70
CA MET A 108 3.33 -3.54 1.89
C MET A 108 3.08 -5.02 2.18
N THR A 109 2.11 -5.34 3.03
CA THR A 109 1.76 -6.73 3.36
C THR A 109 1.21 -7.45 2.13
N TYR A 110 0.21 -6.86 1.45
CA TYR A 110 -0.41 -7.44 0.27
C TYR A 110 0.60 -7.70 -0.85
N LEU A 111 1.42 -6.70 -1.18
CA LEU A 111 2.42 -6.84 -2.24
C LEU A 111 3.44 -7.91 -1.91
N LYS A 112 3.90 -8.00 -0.66
CA LYS A 112 4.82 -9.05 -0.23
C LYS A 112 4.21 -10.44 -0.40
N GLU A 113 2.99 -10.65 0.06
CA GLU A 113 2.27 -11.92 -0.07
C GLU A 113 2.03 -12.27 -1.55
N HIS A 114 1.56 -11.32 -2.33
CA HIS A 114 1.33 -11.49 -3.77
C HIS A 114 2.60 -11.93 -4.51
N TYR A 115 3.76 -11.32 -4.23
CA TYR A 115 5.03 -11.72 -4.83
C TYR A 115 5.51 -13.09 -4.34
N GLN A 116 5.29 -13.43 -3.08
CA GLN A 116 5.62 -14.75 -2.55
C GLN A 116 4.81 -15.85 -3.26
N ASP A 117 3.52 -15.63 -3.45
CA ASP A 117 2.64 -16.56 -4.18
C ASP A 117 3.04 -16.73 -5.63
N LEU A 118 3.37 -15.63 -6.32
CA LEU A 118 3.88 -15.68 -7.69
C LEU A 118 5.17 -16.50 -7.79
N ASN A 119 6.13 -16.26 -6.90
CA ASN A 119 7.39 -16.98 -6.87
C ASN A 119 7.19 -18.47 -6.58
N PHE A 120 6.28 -18.80 -5.66
CA PHE A 120 5.93 -20.19 -5.38
C PHE A 120 5.31 -20.87 -6.61
N LYS A 121 4.33 -20.24 -7.26
CA LYS A 121 3.71 -20.78 -8.49
C LYS A 121 4.74 -21.01 -9.59
N ARG A 122 5.67 -20.08 -9.78
CA ARG A 122 6.76 -20.20 -10.78
C ARG A 122 7.70 -21.35 -10.47
N LYS A 123 8.08 -21.49 -9.19
CA LYS A 123 8.92 -22.61 -8.75
C LYS A 123 8.24 -23.94 -9.05
N LEU A 124 6.94 -24.04 -8.72
CA LEU A 124 6.16 -25.26 -8.98
C LEU A 124 6.07 -25.59 -10.49
N VAL A 125 5.82 -24.58 -11.33
CA VAL A 125 5.78 -24.76 -12.79
C VAL A 125 7.14 -25.23 -13.31
N ARG A 126 8.24 -24.64 -12.82
CA ARG A 126 9.59 -25.04 -13.20
C ARG A 126 9.89 -26.49 -12.82
N GLU A 127 9.61 -26.88 -11.58
CA GLU A 127 9.84 -28.23 -11.08
C GLU A 127 9.01 -29.27 -11.86
N ASN A 128 7.75 -28.95 -12.18
CA ASN A 128 6.89 -29.83 -12.98
C ASN A 128 7.39 -29.94 -14.43
N LEU A 129 7.90 -28.85 -15.00
CA LEU A 129 8.47 -28.87 -16.35
C LEU A 129 9.75 -29.70 -16.39
N GLU A 130 10.66 -29.54 -15.42
CA GLU A 130 11.89 -30.32 -15.30
C GLU A 130 11.57 -31.83 -15.17
N ARG A 131 10.61 -32.17 -14.32
CA ARG A 131 10.15 -33.57 -14.15
C ARG A 131 9.54 -34.15 -15.45
N ALA A 132 8.69 -33.37 -16.13
CA ALA A 132 8.10 -33.81 -17.39
C ALA A 132 9.18 -34.01 -18.49
N MET A 133 10.24 -33.24 -18.48
CA MET A 133 11.39 -33.40 -19.42
C MET A 133 12.22 -34.64 -19.09
N GLU A 134 12.34 -35.04 -17.83
CA GLU A 134 13.03 -36.28 -17.42
C GLU A 134 12.22 -37.52 -17.78
N GLU A 135 10.90 -37.47 -17.63
CA GLU A 135 10.01 -38.62 -17.90
C GLU A 135 9.76 -38.89 -19.40
N ILE A 136 9.92 -37.86 -20.26
CA ILE A 136 9.63 -37.97 -21.70
C ILE A 136 10.82 -37.51 -22.56
N PRO A 137 11.89 -38.32 -22.64
CA PRO A 137 13.11 -37.96 -23.42
C PRO A 137 12.89 -37.83 -24.92
N THR A 138 11.73 -38.27 -25.45
CA THR A 138 11.44 -38.32 -26.90
C THR A 138 10.55 -37.22 -27.44
N ILE A 139 10.02 -36.34 -26.60
CA ILE A 139 9.28 -35.15 -27.10
C ILE A 139 10.29 -34.11 -27.56
N ASN A 140 10.42 -33.96 -28.88
CA ASN A 140 11.14 -32.87 -29.50
C ASN A 140 10.35 -31.54 -29.25
N ILE A 141 10.36 -31.08 -28.00
CA ILE A 141 9.76 -29.80 -27.67
C ILE A 141 10.59 -28.74 -28.37
N ASP A 142 9.96 -28.01 -29.29
CA ASP A 142 10.58 -26.92 -30.01
C ASP A 142 11.32 -25.99 -29.04
N LYS A 143 12.59 -25.73 -29.30
CA LYS A 143 13.41 -24.83 -28.48
C LYS A 143 12.76 -23.47 -28.32
N SER A 144 11.96 -23.03 -29.29
CA SER A 144 11.18 -21.78 -29.21
C SER A 144 10.11 -21.81 -28.13
N TYR A 145 9.41 -22.95 -27.99
CA TYR A 145 8.40 -23.13 -26.93
C TYR A 145 9.06 -23.20 -25.55
N MET A 146 10.20 -23.89 -25.44
CA MET A 146 10.98 -23.91 -24.20
C MET A 146 11.50 -22.52 -23.79
N ASN A 147 11.98 -21.75 -24.76
CA ASN A 147 12.41 -20.37 -24.51
C ASN A 147 11.22 -19.47 -24.11
N PHE A 148 10.06 -19.66 -24.77
CA PHE A 148 8.83 -18.97 -24.40
C PHE A 148 8.42 -19.28 -22.95
N LEU A 149 8.39 -20.55 -22.54
CA LEU A 149 8.09 -20.98 -21.17
C LEU A 149 9.11 -20.40 -20.17
N LYS A 150 10.40 -20.43 -20.49
CA LYS A 150 11.45 -19.81 -19.65
C LYS A 150 11.26 -18.30 -19.50
N THR A 151 10.86 -17.63 -20.57
CA THR A 151 10.57 -16.19 -20.55
C THR A 151 9.34 -15.88 -19.71
N MET A 152 8.28 -16.68 -19.85
CA MET A 152 7.05 -16.53 -19.06
C MET A 152 7.29 -16.79 -17.56
N VAL A 153 8.13 -17.76 -17.23
CA VAL A 153 8.51 -18.06 -15.82
C VAL A 153 9.48 -17.00 -15.26
N GLY A 154 10.27 -16.35 -16.13
CA GLY A 154 11.31 -15.40 -15.70
C GLY A 154 10.89 -13.93 -15.72
N SER A 155 9.87 -13.56 -16.52
CA SER A 155 9.52 -12.15 -16.77
C SER A 155 8.91 -11.40 -15.58
N ASP A 156 8.53 -12.13 -14.53
CA ASP A 156 7.90 -11.54 -13.36
C ASP A 156 8.69 -11.76 -12.06
N GLN A 157 9.97 -12.01 -12.11
CA GLN A 157 10.78 -12.00 -10.89
C GLN A 157 10.69 -10.62 -10.25
N ILE A 158 10.61 -10.59 -8.91
CA ILE A 158 10.90 -9.35 -8.17
C ILE A 158 12.24 -8.89 -8.70
N THR A 159 12.24 -7.79 -9.44
CA THR A 159 13.47 -7.23 -9.95
C THR A 159 14.27 -6.70 -8.75
N GLU A 160 15.61 -6.62 -8.88
CA GLU A 160 16.42 -5.93 -7.86
C GLU A 160 15.89 -4.51 -7.56
N GLU A 161 15.22 -3.89 -8.54
CA GLU A 161 14.57 -2.58 -8.38
C GLU A 161 13.36 -2.65 -7.46
N ASP A 162 12.57 -3.74 -7.52
CA ASP A 162 11.43 -3.96 -6.61
C ASP A 162 11.90 -4.18 -5.18
N GLU A 163 12.96 -4.95 -4.98
CA GLU A 163 13.55 -5.12 -3.64
C GLU A 163 14.16 -3.81 -3.13
N LYS A 164 14.86 -3.07 -3.98
CA LYS A 164 15.39 -1.75 -3.62
C LYS A 164 14.28 -0.76 -3.28
N PHE A 165 13.16 -0.80 -4.01
CA PHE A 165 11.98 0.02 -3.72
C PHE A 165 11.40 -0.31 -2.34
N LEU A 166 11.16 -1.59 -2.05
CA LEU A 166 10.62 -2.04 -0.76
C LEU A 166 11.56 -1.70 0.40
N ARG A 167 12.89 -1.81 0.21
CA ARG A 167 13.88 -1.40 1.21
C ARG A 167 13.84 0.12 1.45
N ARG A 168 13.82 0.94 0.40
CA ARG A 168 13.76 2.42 0.53
C ARG A 168 12.51 2.88 1.26
N GLN A 169 11.35 2.28 0.96
CA GLN A 169 10.09 2.58 1.66
C GLN A 169 10.20 2.25 3.15
N LYS A 170 10.77 1.11 3.48
CA LYS A 170 11.01 0.70 4.87
C LYS A 170 11.93 1.67 5.60
N ASP A 171 13.03 2.06 4.97
CA ASP A 171 14.05 2.95 5.57
C ASP A 171 13.50 4.38 5.75
N SER A 172 12.71 4.88 4.80
CA SER A 172 12.04 6.18 4.89
C SER A 172 11.12 6.26 6.11
N ILE A 173 10.34 5.21 6.36
CA ILE A 173 9.40 5.18 7.47
C ILE A 173 10.09 5.01 8.81
N ILE A 174 11.16 4.19 8.86
CA ILE A 174 11.97 4.10 10.07
C ILE A 174 12.57 5.47 10.42
N ALA A 175 12.98 6.24 9.42
CA ALA A 175 13.48 7.59 9.61
C ALA A 175 12.38 8.54 10.13
N GLU A 176 11.18 8.51 9.54
CA GLU A 176 10.02 9.32 10.00
C GLU A 176 9.58 8.98 11.42
N ILE A 177 9.58 7.69 11.79
CA ILE A 177 9.24 7.25 13.15
C ILE A 177 10.30 7.73 14.16
N ARG A 178 11.58 7.75 13.77
CA ARG A 178 12.64 8.26 14.64
C ARG A 178 12.53 9.76 14.87
N THR A 179 12.34 10.55 13.81
CA THR A 179 12.16 12.01 13.92
C THR A 179 10.93 12.36 14.75
N SER A 180 9.80 11.67 14.55
CA SER A 180 8.59 11.89 15.35
C SER A 180 8.72 11.53 16.84
N ARG A 181 9.68 10.66 17.21
CA ARG A 181 9.97 10.33 18.60
C ARG A 181 10.91 11.34 19.25
N GLU A 182 11.83 11.89 18.48
CA GLU A 182 12.76 12.91 18.98
C GLU A 182 12.04 14.25 19.22
N ASP A 183 11.10 14.62 18.35
CA ASP A 183 10.29 15.83 18.50
C ASP A 183 9.23 15.73 19.63
N GLY A 184 8.84 14.52 20.05
CA GLY A 184 7.88 14.26 21.13
C GLY A 184 8.48 14.10 22.53
N SER A 185 9.81 14.18 22.67
CA SER A 185 10.50 14.03 23.97
C SER A 185 11.07 15.34 24.53
N ALA A 186 10.67 16.49 23.96
CA ALA A 186 11.18 17.81 24.33
C ALA A 186 10.12 18.70 25.04
N ASP A 187 9.18 18.08 25.81
CA ASP A 187 8.27 18.79 26.74
C ASP A 187 8.23 18.08 28.10
#